data_c66d05aa59684fc56a4b7d86006fdbbe
#
_entry.id   c66d05aa59684fc56a4b7d86006fdbbe
#
_cell.length_a   1.000
_cell.length_b   1.000
_cell.length_c   1.000
_cell.angle_alpha   90.00
_cell.angle_beta   90.00
_cell.angle_gamma   90.00
#
_symmetry.space_group_name_H-M   'P 1'
#
loop_
_entity.id
_entity.type
_entity.pdbx_description
1 polymer ?
#
loop_
_entity_poly.entity_id
_entity_poly.type
_entity_poly.pdbx_seq_one_letter_code
_entity_poly.pdbx_strand_id
1 'polypeptide(L)'
;MGAMQNAAQNDAAQKAPIKLGFVIPVYNHGSTVGSVVRSLAVYGRPIIVVDDGNDAANKMQIRAAVDSCPLAVLVEREKNGGKGKAMTSGVLKAHELGLTHVFQIDSDAQHDALRALFFIEAAEENPSCLICGTPVFDESVPRSRKKGREISNRWARFVSLSDEIVDAMCGFRIYPVAPYCRLLTHRAWVDARMGYDADILVHFVWSGVHIKSYPVRVTYPADGISNFRMMRDNIRISLSFTKLFLGMIVRLPALTFRAIRRRMAHG
;
A
#
# COMPACT_ATOMS: atom_id res chain seq x y z
N MET A 1 -38.47 25.23 -4.79
CA MET A 1 -38.27 23.80 -5.14
C MET A 1 -37.20 23.54 -6.21
N GLY A 2 -36.81 24.51 -7.04
CA GLY A 2 -35.81 24.33 -8.09
C GLY A 2 -34.33 24.35 -7.66
N ALA A 3 -33.99 24.94 -6.54
CA ALA A 3 -32.59 25.06 -6.08
C ALA A 3 -32.03 23.80 -5.39
N MET A 4 -32.87 22.96 -4.80
CA MET A 4 -32.49 21.69 -4.17
C MET A 4 -32.28 20.56 -5.20
N GLN A 5 -32.96 20.61 -6.34
CA GLN A 5 -32.75 19.62 -7.42
C GLN A 5 -31.47 19.84 -8.21
N ASN A 6 -30.97 21.08 -8.33
CA ASN A 6 -29.70 21.38 -8.99
C ASN A 6 -28.46 21.03 -8.15
N ALA A 7 -28.56 21.00 -6.82
CA ALA A 7 -27.45 20.57 -5.97
C ALA A 7 -27.19 19.05 -6.05
N ALA A 8 -28.25 18.25 -6.15
CA ALA A 8 -28.13 16.79 -6.28
C ALA A 8 -27.67 16.33 -7.67
N GLN A 9 -27.88 17.14 -8.71
CA GLN A 9 -27.43 16.85 -10.08
C GLN A 9 -25.97 17.22 -10.36
N ASN A 10 -25.36 18.13 -9.57
CA ASN A 10 -23.97 18.52 -9.71
C ASN A 10 -22.97 17.59 -9.00
N ASP A 11 -23.42 16.73 -8.08
CA ASP A 11 -22.56 15.74 -7.40
C ASP A 11 -22.36 14.45 -8.23
N ALA A 12 -23.13 14.28 -9.29
CA ALA A 12 -22.99 13.23 -10.30
C ALA A 12 -22.08 13.65 -11.48
N ALA A 13 -21.10 14.54 -11.27
CA ALA A 13 -20.00 14.70 -12.20
C ALA A 13 -19.35 13.31 -12.35
N GLN A 14 -19.59 12.64 -13.47
CA GLN A 14 -19.14 11.29 -13.82
C GLN A 14 -17.66 11.15 -13.42
N LYS A 15 -17.43 10.54 -12.25
CA LYS A 15 -16.09 10.16 -11.83
C LYS A 15 -15.58 9.21 -12.90
N ALA A 16 -14.54 9.63 -13.63
CA ALA A 16 -13.93 8.76 -14.64
C ALA A 16 -13.60 7.41 -13.98
N PRO A 17 -13.94 6.29 -14.63
CA PRO A 17 -13.72 4.97 -14.06
C PRO A 17 -12.24 4.78 -13.74
N ILE A 18 -11.94 4.20 -12.58
CA ILE A 18 -10.56 3.95 -12.20
C ILE A 18 -9.96 2.88 -13.12
N LYS A 19 -8.72 3.11 -13.57
CA LYS A 19 -7.89 2.12 -14.26
C LYS A 19 -6.94 1.53 -13.24
N LEU A 20 -7.29 0.35 -12.70
CA LEU A 20 -6.55 -0.30 -11.64
C LEU A 20 -5.75 -1.49 -12.15
N GLY A 21 -4.52 -1.64 -11.68
CA GLY A 21 -3.69 -2.83 -11.84
C GLY A 21 -3.10 -3.28 -10.50
N PHE A 22 -2.59 -4.51 -10.45
CA PHE A 22 -1.92 -5.06 -9.28
C PHE A 22 -0.42 -4.80 -9.34
N VAL A 23 0.21 -4.60 -8.17
CA VAL A 23 1.68 -4.52 -8.03
C VAL A 23 2.11 -5.55 -6.99
N ILE A 24 2.96 -6.48 -7.39
CA ILE A 24 3.47 -7.57 -6.54
C ILE A 24 4.98 -7.40 -6.39
N PRO A 25 5.49 -6.83 -5.29
CA PRO A 25 6.91 -6.81 -4.99
C PRO A 25 7.38 -8.20 -4.57
N VAL A 26 8.42 -8.73 -5.20
CA VAL A 26 8.92 -10.09 -4.97
C VAL A 26 10.38 -10.08 -4.54
N TYR A 27 10.65 -10.67 -3.36
CA TYR A 27 12.00 -10.96 -2.90
C TYR A 27 12.00 -12.26 -2.07
N ASN A 28 12.74 -13.27 -2.51
CA ASN A 28 12.81 -14.62 -1.94
C ASN A 28 11.46 -15.41 -1.92
N HIS A 29 10.53 -15.03 -2.77
CA HIS A 29 9.19 -15.64 -2.87
C HIS A 29 8.87 -16.10 -4.31
N GLY A 30 9.89 -16.56 -5.06
CA GLY A 30 9.68 -17.06 -6.42
C GLY A 30 8.74 -18.25 -6.49
N SER A 31 8.76 -19.14 -5.48
CA SER A 31 7.90 -20.33 -5.45
C SER A 31 6.41 -20.02 -5.24
N THR A 32 6.07 -18.90 -4.62
CA THR A 32 4.69 -18.52 -4.30
C THR A 32 4.07 -17.52 -5.29
N VAL A 33 4.90 -16.71 -5.96
CA VAL A 33 4.41 -15.65 -6.85
C VAL A 33 3.50 -16.15 -7.97
N GLY A 34 3.75 -17.35 -8.52
CA GLY A 34 2.92 -17.94 -9.56
C GLY A 34 1.48 -18.22 -9.11
N SER A 35 1.27 -18.64 -7.87
CA SER A 35 -0.07 -18.80 -7.32
C SER A 35 -0.77 -17.46 -7.12
N VAL A 36 -0.04 -16.44 -6.66
CA VAL A 36 -0.58 -15.08 -6.51
C VAL A 36 -0.98 -14.49 -7.86
N VAL A 37 -0.14 -14.59 -8.88
CA VAL A 37 -0.44 -14.12 -10.24
C VAL A 37 -1.71 -14.79 -10.76
N ARG A 38 -1.82 -16.13 -10.67
CA ARG A 38 -3.03 -16.87 -11.12
C ARG A 38 -4.28 -16.43 -10.37
N SER A 39 -4.22 -16.23 -9.05
CA SER A 39 -5.37 -15.79 -8.26
C SER A 39 -5.83 -14.37 -8.60
N LEU A 40 -4.94 -13.51 -9.07
CA LEU A 40 -5.27 -12.14 -9.49
C LEU A 40 -5.68 -12.03 -10.96
N ALA A 41 -5.27 -12.97 -11.80
CA ALA A 41 -5.62 -12.98 -13.23
C ALA A 41 -7.13 -13.04 -13.49
N VAL A 42 -7.90 -13.61 -12.55
CA VAL A 42 -9.37 -13.71 -12.64
C VAL A 42 -10.06 -12.35 -12.71
N TYR A 43 -9.39 -11.28 -12.24
CA TYR A 43 -9.92 -9.93 -12.28
C TYR A 43 -9.75 -9.23 -13.63
N GLY A 44 -9.04 -9.83 -14.59
CA GLY A 44 -8.84 -9.28 -15.94
C GLY A 44 -8.09 -7.94 -15.96
N ARG A 45 -7.28 -7.65 -14.92
CA ARG A 45 -6.57 -6.38 -14.76
C ARG A 45 -5.05 -6.60 -14.90
N PRO A 46 -4.27 -5.58 -15.35
CA PRO A 46 -2.81 -5.68 -15.43
C PRO A 46 -2.18 -6.07 -14.10
N ILE A 47 -1.17 -6.95 -14.14
CA ILE A 47 -0.42 -7.43 -12.98
C ILE A 47 1.04 -7.08 -13.19
N ILE A 48 1.59 -6.17 -12.39
CA ILE A 48 2.98 -5.75 -12.43
C ILE A 48 3.74 -6.53 -11.36
N VAL A 49 4.56 -7.47 -11.79
CA VAL A 49 5.43 -8.24 -10.92
C VAL A 49 6.79 -7.56 -10.87
N VAL A 50 7.25 -7.19 -9.67
CA VAL A 50 8.53 -6.50 -9.49
C VAL A 50 9.52 -7.42 -8.82
N ASP A 51 10.50 -7.90 -9.58
CA ASP A 51 11.66 -8.62 -9.06
C ASP A 51 12.62 -7.63 -8.37
N ASP A 52 12.72 -7.68 -7.06
CA ASP A 52 13.61 -6.79 -6.28
C ASP A 52 15.05 -7.36 -6.16
N GLY A 53 15.63 -7.77 -7.27
CA GLY A 53 17.02 -8.26 -7.34
C GLY A 53 17.20 -9.62 -6.66
N ASN A 54 16.40 -10.59 -7.05
CA ASN A 54 16.46 -11.96 -6.58
C ASN A 54 17.67 -12.72 -7.15
N ASP A 55 17.97 -13.87 -6.58
CA ASP A 55 18.91 -14.84 -7.14
C ASP A 55 18.38 -15.51 -8.43
N ALA A 56 19.24 -16.26 -9.11
CA ALA A 56 18.91 -16.89 -10.39
C ALA A 56 17.71 -17.87 -10.30
N ALA A 57 17.60 -18.63 -9.22
CA ALA A 57 16.52 -19.60 -9.03
C ALA A 57 15.15 -18.91 -8.86
N ASN A 58 15.10 -17.91 -7.99
CA ASN A 58 13.89 -17.11 -7.81
C ASN A 58 13.52 -16.34 -9.09
N LYS A 59 14.51 -15.75 -9.80
CA LYS A 59 14.27 -15.06 -11.09
C LYS A 59 13.63 -15.98 -12.12
N MET A 60 14.13 -17.20 -12.25
CA MET A 60 13.56 -18.19 -13.17
C MET A 60 12.08 -18.47 -12.84
N GLN A 61 11.75 -18.64 -11.56
CA GLN A 61 10.36 -18.88 -11.11
C GLN A 61 9.46 -17.67 -11.36
N ILE A 62 9.98 -16.45 -11.10
CA ILE A 62 9.24 -15.19 -11.34
C ILE A 62 8.95 -15.02 -12.84
N ARG A 63 9.94 -15.22 -13.70
CA ARG A 63 9.76 -15.15 -15.16
C ARG A 63 8.73 -16.17 -15.63
N ALA A 64 8.85 -17.42 -15.21
CA ALA A 64 7.88 -18.46 -15.57
C ALA A 64 6.45 -18.10 -15.11
N ALA A 65 6.28 -17.48 -13.95
CA ALA A 65 4.98 -17.01 -13.48
C ALA A 65 4.41 -15.88 -14.35
N VAL A 66 5.25 -14.94 -14.79
CA VAL A 66 4.85 -13.84 -15.67
C VAL A 66 4.54 -14.35 -17.07
N ASP A 67 5.38 -15.19 -17.64
CA ASP A 67 5.21 -15.77 -18.99
C ASP A 67 3.93 -16.62 -19.12
N SER A 68 3.47 -17.20 -18.00
CA SER A 68 2.23 -17.98 -17.94
C SER A 68 0.95 -17.14 -17.93
N CYS A 69 1.04 -15.81 -17.80
CA CYS A 69 -0.12 -14.93 -17.64
C CYS A 69 -0.04 -13.72 -18.59
N PRO A 70 -0.89 -13.62 -19.61
CA PRO A 70 -0.89 -12.50 -20.56
C PRO A 70 -1.14 -11.12 -19.96
N LEU A 71 -1.71 -11.07 -18.75
CA LEU A 71 -1.97 -9.82 -18.01
C LEU A 71 -0.76 -9.37 -17.19
N ALA A 72 0.26 -10.23 -17.05
CA ALA A 72 1.41 -9.96 -16.21
C ALA A 72 2.53 -9.24 -16.98
N VAL A 73 3.16 -8.28 -16.33
CA VAL A 73 4.32 -7.53 -16.83
C VAL A 73 5.43 -7.60 -15.77
N LEU A 74 6.64 -7.96 -16.18
CA LEU A 74 7.80 -8.04 -15.31
C LEU A 74 8.55 -6.70 -15.28
N VAL A 75 8.92 -6.27 -14.07
CA VAL A 75 9.88 -5.20 -13.81
C VAL A 75 11.05 -5.78 -13.02
N GLU A 76 12.21 -5.88 -13.65
CA GLU A 76 13.40 -6.42 -13.00
C GLU A 76 14.28 -5.29 -12.46
N ARG A 77 14.72 -5.44 -11.22
CA ARG A 77 15.70 -4.57 -10.56
C ARG A 77 17.05 -5.31 -10.49
N GLU A 78 18.12 -4.59 -10.73
CA GLU A 78 19.48 -5.18 -10.72
C GLU A 78 19.87 -5.74 -9.34
N LYS A 79 19.45 -5.04 -8.27
CA LYS A 79 19.78 -5.39 -6.88
C LYS A 79 18.64 -5.14 -5.92
N ASN A 80 18.62 -5.89 -4.83
CA ASN A 80 17.65 -5.70 -3.76
C ASN A 80 17.72 -4.28 -3.16
N GLY A 81 16.65 -3.55 -3.31
CA GLY A 81 16.45 -2.22 -2.75
C GLY A 81 15.47 -2.18 -1.58
N GLY A 82 14.73 -3.26 -1.37
CA GLY A 82 13.65 -3.40 -0.38
C GLY A 82 12.28 -3.03 -0.94
N LYS A 83 11.24 -3.41 -0.19
CA LYS A 83 9.82 -3.29 -0.58
C LYS A 83 9.46 -1.91 -1.12
N GLY A 84 9.92 -0.84 -0.47
CA GLY A 84 9.60 0.53 -0.89
C GLY A 84 10.18 0.88 -2.27
N LYS A 85 11.39 0.41 -2.58
CA LYS A 85 11.97 0.61 -3.91
C LYS A 85 11.27 -0.26 -4.96
N ALA A 86 10.91 -1.48 -4.63
CA ALA A 86 10.13 -2.34 -5.51
C ALA A 86 8.76 -1.74 -5.80
N MET A 87 8.05 -1.27 -4.77
CA MET A 87 6.77 -0.57 -4.94
C MET A 87 6.92 0.69 -5.81
N THR A 88 7.96 1.49 -5.59
CA THR A 88 8.24 2.66 -6.44
C THR A 88 8.38 2.26 -7.92
N SER A 89 9.16 1.20 -8.21
CA SER A 89 9.32 0.71 -9.59
C SER A 89 8.00 0.23 -10.19
N GLY A 90 7.18 -0.48 -9.41
CA GLY A 90 5.87 -0.95 -9.83
C GLY A 90 4.87 0.19 -10.09
N VAL A 91 4.85 1.22 -9.23
CA VAL A 91 3.98 2.39 -9.41
C VAL A 91 4.39 3.22 -10.63
N LEU A 92 5.68 3.40 -10.87
CA LEU A 92 6.17 4.08 -12.07
C LEU A 92 5.77 3.31 -13.33
N LYS A 93 5.88 1.98 -13.32
CA LYS A 93 5.40 1.15 -14.42
C LYS A 93 3.89 1.25 -14.62
N ALA A 94 3.12 1.28 -13.54
CA ALA A 94 1.68 1.51 -13.60
C ALA A 94 1.33 2.88 -14.21
N HIS A 95 2.10 3.92 -13.87
CA HIS A 95 1.95 5.25 -14.47
C HIS A 95 2.22 5.23 -15.98
N GLU A 96 3.29 4.55 -16.42
CA GLU A 96 3.60 4.35 -17.84
C GLU A 96 2.46 3.64 -18.60
N LEU A 97 1.81 2.67 -17.95
CA LEU A 97 0.66 1.94 -18.50
C LEU A 97 -0.65 2.74 -18.45
N GLY A 98 -0.62 3.98 -17.97
CA GLY A 98 -1.80 4.84 -17.84
C GLY A 98 -2.79 4.40 -16.77
N LEU A 99 -2.34 3.61 -15.78
CA LEU A 99 -3.17 3.23 -14.64
C LEU A 99 -3.35 4.39 -13.68
N THR A 100 -4.55 4.52 -13.12
CA THR A 100 -4.87 5.54 -12.11
C THR A 100 -4.70 5.04 -10.69
N HIS A 101 -4.78 3.73 -10.49
CA HIS A 101 -4.67 3.07 -9.18
C HIS A 101 -3.82 1.81 -9.27
N VAL A 102 -3.10 1.52 -8.18
CA VAL A 102 -2.35 0.28 -8.01
C VAL A 102 -2.77 -0.42 -6.73
N PHE A 103 -3.04 -1.71 -6.83
CA PHE A 103 -3.30 -2.56 -5.70
C PHE A 103 -2.03 -3.33 -5.34
N GLN A 104 -1.42 -2.98 -4.22
CA GLN A 104 -0.28 -3.72 -3.66
C GLN A 104 -0.78 -5.04 -3.08
N ILE A 105 -0.17 -6.13 -3.50
CA ILE A 105 -0.38 -7.48 -2.95
C ILE A 105 0.99 -8.07 -2.67
N ASP A 106 1.20 -8.59 -1.47
CA ASP A 106 2.46 -9.22 -1.10
C ASP A 106 2.58 -10.62 -1.76
N SER A 107 3.81 -11.02 -2.11
CA SER A 107 4.09 -12.25 -2.87
C SER A 107 4.07 -13.54 -2.04
N ASP A 108 3.80 -13.44 -0.73
CA ASP A 108 3.80 -14.56 0.23
C ASP A 108 2.49 -15.34 0.30
N ALA A 109 1.49 -14.96 -0.51
CA ALA A 109 0.15 -15.55 -0.57
C ALA A 109 -0.63 -15.56 0.77
N GLN A 110 -0.31 -14.66 1.71
CA GLN A 110 -0.98 -14.58 3.01
C GLN A 110 -2.34 -13.87 2.95
N HIS A 111 -2.62 -13.12 1.89
CA HIS A 111 -3.87 -12.38 1.71
C HIS A 111 -4.87 -13.18 0.89
N ASP A 112 -6.13 -13.14 1.33
CA ASP A 112 -7.25 -13.71 0.57
C ASP A 112 -7.52 -12.86 -0.69
N ALA A 113 -7.07 -13.37 -1.83
CA ALA A 113 -7.26 -12.71 -3.13
C ALA A 113 -8.76 -12.51 -3.47
N LEU A 114 -9.67 -13.35 -2.95
CA LEU A 114 -11.12 -13.21 -3.19
C LEU A 114 -11.68 -11.90 -2.59
N ARG A 115 -11.01 -11.34 -1.60
CA ARG A 115 -11.38 -10.04 -1.03
C ARG A 115 -10.98 -8.85 -1.90
N ALA A 116 -10.17 -9.07 -2.95
CA ALA A 116 -9.71 -7.98 -3.81
C ALA A 116 -10.89 -7.26 -4.49
N LEU A 117 -11.96 -7.96 -4.89
CA LEU A 117 -13.13 -7.34 -5.50
C LEU A 117 -13.74 -6.25 -4.60
N PHE A 118 -13.98 -6.56 -3.33
CA PHE A 118 -14.51 -5.59 -2.37
C PHE A 118 -13.62 -4.34 -2.24
N PHE A 119 -12.29 -4.51 -2.24
CA PHE A 119 -11.36 -3.37 -2.18
C PHE A 119 -11.35 -2.55 -3.47
N ILE A 120 -11.50 -3.22 -4.62
CA ILE A 120 -11.64 -2.55 -5.92
C ILE A 120 -12.90 -1.68 -5.93
N GLU A 121 -14.05 -2.22 -5.52
CA GLU A 121 -15.31 -1.49 -5.40
C GLU A 121 -15.17 -0.29 -4.44
N ALA A 122 -14.55 -0.49 -3.27
CA ALA A 122 -14.28 0.59 -2.33
C ALA A 122 -13.40 1.71 -2.92
N ALA A 123 -12.43 1.36 -3.80
CA ALA A 123 -11.62 2.34 -4.50
C ALA A 123 -12.40 3.06 -5.61
N GLU A 124 -13.28 2.37 -6.31
CA GLU A 124 -14.18 2.96 -7.32
C GLU A 124 -15.14 3.97 -6.69
N GLU A 125 -15.67 3.66 -5.50
CA GLU A 125 -16.49 4.59 -4.73
C GLU A 125 -15.68 5.79 -4.20
N ASN A 126 -14.39 5.59 -3.91
CA ASN A 126 -13.53 6.57 -3.24
C ASN A 126 -12.20 6.79 -4.00
N PRO A 127 -12.22 7.25 -5.26
CA PRO A 127 -11.05 7.27 -6.12
C PRO A 127 -9.94 8.25 -5.68
N SER A 128 -10.25 9.20 -4.82
CA SER A 128 -9.25 10.12 -4.24
C SER A 128 -8.60 9.59 -2.96
N CYS A 129 -9.12 8.49 -2.39
CA CYS A 129 -8.65 7.93 -1.14
C CYS A 129 -7.62 6.81 -1.38
N LEU A 130 -6.76 6.62 -0.40
CA LEU A 130 -5.97 5.41 -0.26
C LEU A 130 -6.81 4.38 0.50
N ILE A 131 -6.98 3.18 -0.06
CA ILE A 131 -7.76 2.10 0.56
C ILE A 131 -6.80 1.12 1.23
N CYS A 132 -7.01 0.84 2.51
CA CYS A 132 -6.14 -0.01 3.33
C CYS A 132 -6.87 -1.22 3.89
N GLY A 133 -6.19 -2.36 3.93
CA GLY A 133 -6.61 -3.51 4.71
C GLY A 133 -6.26 -3.36 6.19
N THR A 134 -7.18 -3.72 7.07
CA THR A 134 -6.94 -3.90 8.49
C THR A 134 -6.99 -5.39 8.80
N PRO A 135 -5.89 -6.03 9.20
CA PRO A 135 -5.86 -7.46 9.41
C PRO A 135 -6.80 -7.88 10.54
N VAL A 136 -7.64 -8.85 10.23
CA VAL A 136 -8.36 -9.62 11.24
C VAL A 136 -7.56 -10.89 11.50
N PHE A 137 -6.98 -10.95 12.68
CA PHE A 137 -6.13 -12.06 13.11
C PHE A 137 -6.94 -13.17 13.75
N ASP A 138 -6.61 -14.38 13.42
CA ASP A 138 -7.04 -15.55 14.18
C ASP A 138 -6.21 -15.75 15.46
N GLU A 139 -6.44 -16.85 16.17
CA GLU A 139 -5.75 -17.18 17.43
C GLU A 139 -4.28 -17.59 17.21
N SER A 140 -3.89 -17.95 15.99
CA SER A 140 -2.54 -18.45 15.65
C SER A 140 -1.46 -17.37 15.74
N VAL A 141 -1.83 -16.09 15.72
CA VAL A 141 -0.88 -14.97 15.69
C VAL A 141 -0.22 -14.73 17.04
N PRO A 142 1.13 -14.78 17.15
CA PRO A 142 1.85 -14.56 18.40
C PRO A 142 1.54 -13.19 19.03
N ARG A 143 1.35 -13.17 20.36
CA ARG A 143 1.05 -11.94 21.11
C ARG A 143 2.11 -10.85 20.94
N SER A 144 3.38 -11.23 20.77
CA SER A 144 4.49 -10.30 20.52
C SER A 144 4.32 -9.53 19.20
N ARG A 145 3.84 -10.19 18.16
CA ARG A 145 3.56 -9.54 16.86
C ARG A 145 2.40 -8.56 16.97
N LYS A 146 1.32 -8.92 17.71
CA LYS A 146 0.19 -8.02 17.95
C LYS A 146 0.63 -6.76 18.70
N LYS A 147 1.46 -6.90 19.74
CA LYS A 147 2.03 -5.76 20.51
C LYS A 147 2.93 -4.86 19.65
N GLY A 148 3.87 -5.43 18.90
CA GLY A 148 4.76 -4.66 18.03
C GLY A 148 3.98 -3.87 16.98
N ARG A 149 2.93 -4.46 16.41
CA ARG A 149 2.04 -3.80 15.45
C ARG A 149 1.29 -2.63 16.07
N GLU A 150 0.75 -2.83 17.29
CA GLU A 150 0.03 -1.77 18.01
C GLU A 150 0.94 -0.56 18.31
N ILE A 151 2.18 -0.80 18.70
CA ILE A 151 3.17 0.27 18.90
C ILE A 151 3.39 1.04 17.60
N SER A 152 3.60 0.34 16.47
CA SER A 152 3.77 0.97 15.16
C SER A 152 2.54 1.77 14.75
N ASN A 153 1.34 1.25 14.97
CA ASN A 153 0.09 1.94 14.67
C ASN A 153 -0.08 3.22 15.47
N ARG A 154 0.23 3.19 16.78
CA ARG A 154 0.18 4.38 17.64
C ARG A 154 1.19 5.45 17.19
N TRP A 155 2.42 5.04 16.86
CA TRP A 155 3.42 5.94 16.34
C TRP A 155 3.00 6.56 14.99
N ALA A 156 2.47 5.76 14.06
CA ALA A 156 2.01 6.25 12.78
C ALA A 156 0.89 7.30 12.94
N ARG A 157 -0.10 7.06 13.82
CA ARG A 157 -1.15 8.04 14.16
C ARG A 157 -0.56 9.31 14.77
N PHE A 158 0.34 9.15 15.72
CA PHE A 158 0.99 10.29 16.39
C PHE A 158 1.76 11.17 15.41
N VAL A 159 2.64 10.60 14.60
CA VAL A 159 3.46 11.41 13.65
C VAL A 159 2.66 11.92 12.46
N SER A 160 1.55 11.30 12.10
CA SER A 160 0.65 11.80 11.05
C SER A 160 -0.31 12.88 11.54
N LEU A 161 -0.50 13.01 12.87
CA LEU A 161 -1.56 13.81 13.51
C LEU A 161 -2.95 13.46 12.96
N SER A 162 -3.22 12.16 12.77
CA SER A 162 -4.46 11.66 12.18
C SER A 162 -4.80 10.28 12.70
N ASP A 163 -6.08 10.03 12.95
CA ASP A 163 -6.61 8.72 13.36
C ASP A 163 -6.98 7.83 12.16
N GLU A 164 -6.83 8.32 10.93
CA GLU A 164 -7.17 7.58 9.70
C GLU A 164 -6.30 6.31 9.50
N ILE A 165 -5.09 6.28 10.09
CA ILE A 165 -4.21 5.11 10.02
C ILE A 165 -4.63 4.08 11.09
N VAL A 166 -5.48 3.14 10.71
CA VAL A 166 -5.92 2.04 11.59
C VAL A 166 -4.82 0.99 11.71
N ASP A 167 -4.22 0.60 10.58
CA ASP A 167 -3.11 -0.33 10.52
C ASP A 167 -2.01 0.14 9.57
N ALA A 168 -0.82 0.32 10.14
CA ALA A 168 0.34 0.83 9.42
C ALA A 168 1.20 -0.25 8.73
N MET A 169 0.92 -1.53 8.97
CA MET A 169 1.81 -2.64 8.57
C MET A 169 1.19 -3.60 7.56
N CYS A 170 -0.10 -3.47 7.25
CA CYS A 170 -0.77 -4.32 6.27
C CYS A 170 -0.37 -3.92 4.85
N GLY A 171 0.11 -4.85 4.05
CA GLY A 171 0.50 -4.62 2.65
C GLY A 171 -0.67 -4.68 1.65
N PHE A 172 -1.89 -4.93 2.10
CA PHE A 172 -3.07 -5.03 1.22
C PHE A 172 -3.69 -3.65 1.02
N ARG A 173 -3.25 -2.92 -0.02
CA ARG A 173 -3.58 -1.49 -0.19
C ARG A 173 -3.77 -1.09 -1.63
N ILE A 174 -4.75 -0.20 -1.87
CA ILE A 174 -4.91 0.46 -3.18
C ILE A 174 -4.47 1.92 -3.06
N TYR A 175 -3.46 2.26 -3.84
CA TYR A 175 -2.89 3.62 -3.90
C TYR A 175 -3.37 4.34 -5.15
N PRO A 176 -3.81 5.60 -5.06
CA PRO A 176 -3.94 6.45 -6.23
C PRO A 176 -2.53 6.79 -6.77
N VAL A 177 -2.30 6.51 -8.07
CA VAL A 177 -0.99 6.63 -8.73
C VAL A 177 -0.48 8.07 -8.76
N ALA A 178 -1.34 9.03 -9.13
CA ALA A 178 -0.93 10.42 -9.25
C ALA A 178 -0.44 11.03 -7.93
N PRO A 179 -1.13 10.86 -6.77
CA PRO A 179 -0.59 11.27 -5.47
C PRO A 179 0.72 10.57 -5.13
N TYR A 180 0.85 9.27 -5.42
CA TYR A 180 2.10 8.53 -5.16
C TYR A 180 3.27 9.13 -5.96
N CYS A 181 3.09 9.37 -7.26
CA CYS A 181 4.11 9.97 -8.11
C CYS A 181 4.49 11.39 -7.62
N ARG A 182 3.53 12.19 -7.16
CA ARG A 182 3.83 13.49 -6.55
C ARG A 182 4.74 13.38 -5.32
N LEU A 183 4.52 12.39 -4.45
CA LEU A 183 5.41 12.16 -3.31
C LEU A 183 6.85 11.85 -3.75
N LEU A 184 7.02 11.06 -4.82
CA LEU A 184 8.33 10.77 -5.39
C LEU A 184 9.03 12.02 -5.96
N THR A 185 8.28 12.85 -6.69
CA THR A 185 8.78 14.09 -7.30
C THR A 185 9.21 15.10 -6.24
N HIS A 186 8.46 15.23 -5.15
CA HIS A 186 8.78 16.13 -4.04
C HIS A 186 9.88 15.58 -3.12
N ARG A 187 10.60 14.53 -3.55
CA ARG A 187 11.64 13.88 -2.78
C ARG A 187 11.23 13.54 -1.36
N ALA A 188 9.97 13.13 -1.18
CA ALA A 188 9.54 12.57 0.09
C ALA A 188 10.49 11.38 0.41
N TRP A 189 11.18 11.48 1.53
CA TRP A 189 12.14 10.46 1.91
C TRP A 189 11.42 9.27 2.52
N VAL A 190 10.75 8.49 1.69
CA VAL A 190 10.05 7.27 2.08
C VAL A 190 11.07 6.17 2.36
N ASP A 191 10.89 5.44 3.46
CA ASP A 191 11.76 4.31 3.80
C ASP A 191 11.71 3.25 2.69
N ALA A 192 12.88 2.73 2.34
CA ALA A 192 12.99 1.78 1.23
C ALA A 192 12.71 0.33 1.66
N ARG A 193 12.73 0.01 2.96
CA ARG A 193 12.73 -1.36 3.48
C ARG A 193 11.57 -1.61 4.44
N MET A 194 11.85 -2.10 5.65
CA MET A 194 10.83 -2.54 6.63
C MET A 194 9.99 -1.39 7.20
N GLY A 195 10.46 -0.15 7.17
CA GLY A 195 9.67 1.03 7.54
C GLY A 195 8.69 1.49 6.47
N TYR A 196 8.82 1.01 5.23
CA TYR A 196 8.05 1.49 4.08
C TYR A 196 6.54 1.54 4.32
N ASP A 197 5.96 0.44 4.83
CA ASP A 197 4.51 0.32 4.94
C ASP A 197 3.89 1.37 5.88
N ALA A 198 4.58 1.73 6.97
CA ALA A 198 4.14 2.79 7.87
C ALA A 198 4.47 4.19 7.32
N ASP A 199 5.67 4.35 6.77
CA ASP A 199 6.20 5.62 6.29
C ASP A 199 5.38 6.18 5.14
N ILE A 200 5.06 5.36 4.13
CA ILE A 200 4.27 5.79 2.98
C ILE A 200 2.87 6.27 3.39
N LEU A 201 2.21 5.62 4.36
CA LEU A 201 0.90 6.06 4.85
C LEU A 201 0.97 7.44 5.49
N VAL A 202 1.97 7.68 6.33
CA VAL A 202 2.17 8.98 6.97
C VAL A 202 2.37 10.07 5.90
N HIS A 203 3.17 9.80 4.87
CA HIS A 203 3.36 10.74 3.76
C HIS A 203 2.08 11.00 2.97
N PHE A 204 1.22 10.01 2.76
CA PHE A 204 -0.08 10.19 2.14
C PHE A 204 -0.98 11.09 2.98
N VAL A 205 -1.09 10.86 4.29
CA VAL A 205 -1.84 11.74 5.21
C VAL A 205 -1.27 13.17 5.18
N TRP A 206 0.04 13.33 5.24
CA TRP A 206 0.68 14.65 5.15
C TRP A 206 0.44 15.34 3.80
N SER A 207 0.24 14.60 2.72
CA SER A 207 -0.12 15.18 1.42
C SER A 207 -1.61 15.55 1.30
N GLY A 208 -2.42 15.20 2.29
CA GLY A 208 -3.85 15.47 2.32
C GLY A 208 -4.73 14.40 1.69
N VAL A 209 -4.18 13.25 1.33
CA VAL A 209 -4.94 12.09 0.86
C VAL A 209 -5.59 11.40 2.05
N HIS A 210 -6.89 11.15 1.96
CA HIS A 210 -7.64 10.43 2.98
C HIS A 210 -7.37 8.92 2.90
N ILE A 211 -7.41 8.26 4.06
CA ILE A 211 -7.28 6.81 4.16
C ILE A 211 -8.62 6.22 4.59
N LYS A 212 -9.07 5.19 3.85
CA LYS A 212 -10.21 4.35 4.24
C LYS A 212 -9.72 2.95 4.51
N SER A 213 -10.10 2.38 5.66
CA SER A 213 -9.62 1.08 6.12
C SER A 213 -10.75 0.07 6.23
N TYR A 214 -10.51 -1.15 5.74
CA TYR A 214 -11.50 -2.23 5.72
C TYR A 214 -10.89 -3.53 6.24
N PRO A 215 -11.67 -4.39 6.92
CA PRO A 215 -11.16 -5.64 7.45
C PRO A 215 -10.74 -6.61 6.34
N VAL A 216 -9.57 -7.24 6.50
CA VAL A 216 -9.06 -8.29 5.62
C VAL A 216 -8.55 -9.45 6.47
N ARG A 217 -8.94 -10.68 6.13
CA ARG A 217 -8.39 -11.87 6.77
C ARG A 217 -6.96 -12.08 6.32
N VAL A 218 -6.08 -12.36 7.27
CA VAL A 218 -4.68 -12.70 7.03
C VAL A 218 -4.41 -14.04 7.68
N THR A 219 -3.99 -15.00 6.86
CA THR A 219 -3.60 -16.33 7.33
C THR A 219 -2.09 -16.44 7.36
N TYR A 220 -1.53 -16.82 8.50
CA TYR A 220 -0.09 -17.06 8.61
C TYR A 220 0.17 -18.56 8.38
N PRO A 221 0.80 -18.94 7.24
CA PRO A 221 1.20 -20.33 7.04
C PRO A 221 2.23 -20.73 8.12
N ALA A 222 2.10 -21.96 8.64
CA ALA A 222 3.01 -22.46 9.67
C ALA A 222 4.49 -22.46 9.21
N ASP A 223 4.72 -22.65 7.91
CA ASP A 223 6.05 -22.73 7.29
C ASP A 223 6.43 -21.43 6.53
N GLY A 224 5.78 -20.31 6.83
CA GLY A 224 5.99 -19.04 6.15
C GLY A 224 7.41 -18.50 6.34
N ILE A 225 8.12 -18.21 5.26
CA ILE A 225 9.44 -17.58 5.29
C ILE A 225 9.28 -16.11 5.71
N SER A 226 9.83 -15.75 6.86
CA SER A 226 9.86 -14.37 7.32
C SER A 226 11.24 -13.75 7.02
N ASN A 227 11.26 -12.72 6.19
CA ASN A 227 12.48 -11.93 5.94
C ASN A 227 12.81 -10.94 7.08
N PHE A 228 12.01 -10.92 8.15
CA PHE A 228 12.17 -10.00 9.28
C PHE A 228 13.30 -10.44 10.22
N ARG A 229 14.32 -9.59 10.39
CA ARG A 229 15.43 -9.77 11.33
C ARG A 229 15.23 -8.87 12.54
N MET A 230 14.82 -9.48 13.69
CA MET A 230 14.29 -8.79 14.86
C MET A 230 15.12 -7.56 15.30
N MET A 231 16.40 -7.68 15.58
CA MET A 231 17.21 -6.54 16.05
C MET A 231 17.43 -5.49 14.95
N ARG A 232 17.89 -5.92 13.78
CA ARG A 232 18.24 -5.02 12.67
C ARG A 232 17.03 -4.23 12.15
N ASP A 233 15.90 -4.90 12.03
CA ASP A 233 14.71 -4.28 11.43
C ASP A 233 13.98 -3.42 12.45
N ASN A 234 13.99 -3.76 13.76
CA ASN A 234 13.48 -2.88 14.80
C ASN A 234 14.28 -1.57 14.90
N ILE A 235 15.62 -1.63 14.79
CA ILE A 235 16.45 -0.41 14.74
C ILE A 235 16.08 0.44 13.52
N ARG A 236 15.91 -0.16 12.35
CA ARG A 236 15.51 0.55 11.12
C ARG A 236 14.13 1.18 11.24
N ILE A 237 13.16 0.45 11.77
CA ILE A 237 11.81 0.97 12.01
C ILE A 237 11.86 2.14 12.99
N SER A 238 12.64 2.04 14.07
CA SER A 238 12.82 3.13 15.03
C SER A 238 13.45 4.37 14.38
N LEU A 239 14.46 4.19 13.53
CA LEU A 239 15.06 5.29 12.77
C LEU A 239 14.07 5.91 11.77
N SER A 240 13.24 5.10 11.11
CA SER A 240 12.18 5.58 10.22
C SER A 240 11.18 6.45 11.01
N PHE A 241 10.70 5.98 12.15
CA PHE A 241 9.81 6.77 13.01
C PHE A 241 10.45 8.04 13.55
N THR A 242 11.75 8.02 13.89
CA THR A 242 12.48 9.23 14.30
C THR A 242 12.49 10.28 13.15
N LYS A 243 12.74 9.85 11.92
CA LYS A 243 12.68 10.73 10.74
C LYS A 243 11.28 11.30 10.52
N LEU A 244 10.26 10.45 10.65
CA LEU A 244 8.86 10.89 10.55
C LEU A 244 8.51 11.89 11.64
N PHE A 245 8.99 11.68 12.87
CA PHE A 245 8.79 12.63 13.97
C PHE A 245 9.41 14.00 13.66
N LEU A 246 10.66 14.04 13.20
CA LEU A 246 11.28 15.29 12.78
C LEU A 246 10.55 15.93 11.59
N GLY A 247 10.11 15.11 10.65
CA GLY A 247 9.29 15.53 9.51
C GLY A 247 7.94 16.13 9.93
N MET A 248 7.32 15.59 10.99
CA MET A 248 6.10 16.12 11.60
C MET A 248 6.34 17.51 12.18
N ILE A 249 7.42 17.70 12.95
CA ILE A 249 7.74 18.99 13.57
C ILE A 249 7.84 20.08 12.52
N VAL A 250 8.57 19.84 11.42
CA VAL A 250 8.70 20.79 10.31
C VAL A 250 7.36 21.12 9.64
N ARG A 251 6.44 20.16 9.61
CA ARG A 251 5.12 20.30 8.96
C ARG A 251 4.02 20.74 9.93
N LEU A 252 4.31 20.86 11.21
CA LEU A 252 3.32 21.13 12.26
C LEU A 252 2.38 22.32 11.92
N PRO A 253 2.88 23.48 11.45
CA PRO A 253 1.99 24.60 11.10
C PRO A 253 0.99 24.26 9.98
N ALA A 254 1.44 23.53 8.96
CA ALA A 254 0.57 23.12 7.84
C ALA A 254 -0.44 22.03 8.25
N LEU A 255 -0.03 21.12 9.12
CA LEU A 255 -0.88 20.02 9.60
C LEU A 255 -1.97 20.55 10.54
N THR A 256 -1.63 21.45 11.47
CA THR A 256 -2.59 22.08 12.38
C THR A 256 -3.58 22.95 11.63
N PHE A 257 -3.14 23.73 10.65
CA PHE A 257 -4.03 24.52 9.79
C PHE A 257 -5.04 23.62 9.06
N ARG A 258 -4.60 22.48 8.50
CA ARG A 258 -5.51 21.52 7.86
C ARG A 258 -6.49 20.90 8.85
N ALA A 259 -6.04 20.54 10.05
CA ALA A 259 -6.89 19.97 11.07
C ALA A 259 -8.02 20.93 11.50
N ILE A 260 -7.68 22.21 11.67
CA ILE A 260 -8.65 23.28 11.99
C ILE A 260 -9.65 23.43 10.84
N ARG A 261 -9.17 23.52 9.60
CA ARG A 261 -10.02 23.68 8.42
C ARG A 261 -10.99 22.50 8.21
N ARG A 262 -10.54 21.27 8.50
CA ARG A 262 -11.41 20.08 8.47
C ARG A 262 -12.51 20.15 9.51
N ARG A 263 -12.21 20.57 10.75
CA ARG A 263 -13.22 20.73 11.80
C ARG A 263 -14.28 21.79 11.44
N MET A 264 -13.88 22.90 10.84
CA MET A 264 -14.80 23.94 10.39
C MET A 264 -15.68 23.54 9.19
N ALA A 265 -15.26 22.55 8.40
CA ALA A 265 -16.03 22.04 7.25
C ALA A 265 -17.05 20.97 7.62
N HIS A 266 -17.00 20.42 8.83
CA HIS A 266 -17.85 19.32 9.31
C HIS A 266 -18.70 19.73 10.52
N GLY A 267 -18.56 20.96 11.02
CA GLY A 267 -19.45 21.60 12.01
C GLY A 267 -20.33 22.65 11.33
#